data_c32513be5150fbdecd0218002cdd7025
#
_entry.id   c32513be5150fbdecd0218002cdd7025
#
_cell.length_a   1.000
_cell.length_b   1.000
_cell.length_c   1.000
_cell.angle_alpha   90.00
_cell.angle_beta   90.00
_cell.angle_gamma   90.00
#
_symmetry.space_group_name_H-M   'P 1'
#
loop_
_entity.id
_entity.type
_entity.pdbx_description
1 polymer ?
#
loop_
_entity_poly.entity_id
_entity_poly.type
_entity_poly.pdbx_seq_one_letter_code
_entity_poly.pdbx_strand_id
1 'polypeptide(L)'
;EQVVMNYYRAIDREQVQFDFYFFKGSKFVPVEDIKAMGGRMFVLPTFRPPLKYLRTLRRLLSENKYDIMHCHLSTLSFLPLLAGKQAGVRTRILHNHSTSGGAREWHRNLAKFLFKPFAKLHATDYFACSQLAAGWMYGSRATAPLSEEYDPVQKHRRVRIMPNAIDTEKYSYSEKKRREVRQELKIPQSATVFGHIGRFCPQKNQGFLVDIFREILKQRKNSVLIMTGTGEDMELIKARVIAAGISDRVVFTGQRSDADRLYSAFDCFLLPSNYEGLPVVGVEAQCSGLHCLFSNKVTPEARITGTAQLLPLGKPEDWACAALCCAGLRNKNAAAEVCLLYTSPSP
;
A
#
# COMPACT_ATOMS: atom_id res chain seq x y z
N GLU A 1 -6.12 3.94 -2.94
CA GLU A 1 -7.16 4.81 -2.32
C GLU A 1 -6.66 5.43 -1.02
N GLN A 2 -6.17 4.64 -0.05
CA GLN A 2 -5.70 5.15 1.26
C GLN A 2 -4.62 6.24 1.12
N VAL A 3 -3.63 6.03 0.26
CA VAL A 3 -2.54 7.01 0.03
C VAL A 3 -3.07 8.36 -0.43
N VAL A 4 -4.00 8.37 -1.40
CA VAL A 4 -4.59 9.62 -1.91
C VAL A 4 -5.37 10.34 -0.80
N MET A 5 -6.10 9.59 0.02
CA MET A 5 -6.85 10.15 1.15
C MET A 5 -5.93 10.72 2.24
N ASN A 6 -4.79 10.09 2.50
CA ASN A 6 -3.81 10.61 3.45
C ASN A 6 -3.26 11.98 2.99
N TYR A 7 -2.92 12.11 1.71
CA TYR A 7 -2.53 13.40 1.16
C TYR A 7 -3.66 14.42 1.19
N TYR A 8 -4.90 14.02 0.86
CA TYR A 8 -6.05 14.91 0.85
C TYR A 8 -6.40 15.45 2.24
N ARG A 9 -6.17 14.66 3.30
CA ARG A 9 -6.34 15.12 4.68
C ARG A 9 -5.27 16.13 5.12
N ALA A 10 -4.05 15.99 4.59
CA ALA A 10 -2.89 16.80 4.98
C ALA A 10 -2.72 18.09 4.16
N ILE A 11 -3.31 18.16 2.95
CA ILE A 11 -3.14 19.31 2.05
C ILE A 11 -3.94 20.53 2.54
N ASP A 12 -3.43 21.73 2.27
CA ASP A 12 -4.19 22.96 2.42
C ASP A 12 -5.30 23.05 1.38
N ARG A 13 -6.52 22.76 1.81
CA ARG A 13 -7.70 22.71 0.94
C ARG A 13 -8.24 24.08 0.51
N GLU A 14 -7.76 25.17 1.10
CA GLU A 14 -8.06 26.52 0.61
C GLU A 14 -7.27 26.83 -0.66
N GLN A 15 -6.07 26.26 -0.80
CA GLN A 15 -5.23 26.43 -1.98
C GLN A 15 -5.46 25.34 -3.03
N VAL A 16 -5.65 24.08 -2.61
CA VAL A 16 -5.77 22.93 -3.52
C VAL A 16 -6.94 22.05 -3.10
N GLN A 17 -7.95 21.94 -3.95
CA GLN A 17 -9.10 21.07 -3.72
C GLN A 17 -9.08 19.88 -4.68
N PHE A 18 -9.44 18.68 -4.17
CA PHE A 18 -9.47 17.46 -4.96
C PHE A 18 -10.89 17.09 -5.35
N ASP A 19 -11.03 16.65 -6.60
CA ASP A 19 -12.18 15.91 -7.10
C ASP A 19 -11.76 14.47 -7.39
N PHE A 20 -12.60 13.53 -7.05
CA PHE A 20 -12.29 12.11 -7.09
C PHE A 20 -13.04 11.40 -8.21
N TYR A 21 -12.30 10.72 -9.07
CA TYR A 21 -12.83 9.92 -10.17
C TYR A 21 -12.59 8.44 -9.90
N PHE A 22 -13.63 7.64 -9.84
CA PHE A 22 -13.53 6.21 -9.57
C PHE A 22 -14.46 5.39 -10.46
N PHE A 23 -14.16 4.10 -10.61
CA PHE A 23 -14.97 3.22 -11.45
C PHE A 23 -16.26 2.81 -10.76
N LYS A 24 -17.31 2.62 -11.56
CA LYS A 24 -18.55 1.99 -11.11
C LYS A 24 -18.22 0.62 -10.48
N GLY A 25 -18.63 0.40 -9.23
CA GLY A 25 -18.38 -0.83 -8.50
C GLY A 25 -17.10 -0.83 -7.67
N SER A 26 -16.38 0.29 -7.55
CA SER A 26 -15.32 0.45 -6.55
C SER A 26 -15.92 0.27 -5.15
N LYS A 27 -15.36 -0.67 -4.36
CA LYS A 27 -15.96 -1.11 -3.09
C LYS A 27 -15.65 -0.20 -1.90
N PHE A 28 -14.58 0.61 -1.96
CA PHE A 28 -14.02 1.29 -0.79
C PHE A 28 -13.74 2.77 -1.03
N VAL A 29 -14.73 3.48 -1.54
CA VAL A 29 -14.65 4.94 -1.66
C VAL A 29 -15.11 5.54 -0.33
N PRO A 30 -14.27 6.31 0.39
CA PRO A 30 -14.64 6.96 1.66
C PRO A 30 -15.51 8.19 1.39
N VAL A 31 -16.75 7.94 1.01
CA VAL A 31 -17.70 8.94 0.50
C VAL A 31 -17.92 10.08 1.50
N GLU A 32 -18.14 9.73 2.76
CA GLU A 32 -18.46 10.71 3.80
C GLU A 32 -17.24 11.59 4.13
N ASP A 33 -16.04 10.99 4.21
CA ASP A 33 -14.79 11.73 4.43
C ASP A 33 -14.53 12.74 3.29
N ILE A 34 -14.69 12.30 2.03
CA ILE A 34 -14.47 13.16 0.87
C ILE A 34 -15.44 14.34 0.87
N LYS A 35 -16.73 14.09 1.13
CA LYS A 35 -17.74 15.14 1.21
C LYS A 35 -17.49 16.11 2.36
N ALA A 36 -17.16 15.59 3.54
CA ALA A 36 -16.87 16.40 4.72
C ALA A 36 -15.71 17.38 4.50
N MET A 37 -14.76 17.00 3.62
CA MET A 37 -13.62 17.83 3.23
C MET A 37 -13.86 18.68 1.98
N GLY A 38 -15.10 18.74 1.46
CA GLY A 38 -15.49 19.57 0.30
C GLY A 38 -15.16 18.96 -1.06
N GLY A 39 -14.66 17.71 -1.13
CA GLY A 39 -14.35 17.04 -2.38
C GLY A 39 -15.59 16.54 -3.12
N ARG A 40 -15.57 16.62 -4.45
CA ARG A 40 -16.62 16.06 -5.29
C ARG A 40 -16.21 14.69 -5.82
N MET A 41 -17.22 13.89 -6.16
CA MET A 41 -17.01 12.51 -6.59
C MET A 41 -17.70 12.23 -7.91
N PHE A 42 -16.98 11.63 -8.85
CA PHE A 42 -17.48 11.29 -10.18
C PHE A 42 -17.30 9.81 -10.47
N VAL A 43 -18.39 9.15 -10.83
CA VAL A 43 -18.39 7.72 -11.17
C VAL A 43 -18.13 7.56 -12.67
N LEU A 44 -17.08 6.83 -13.01
CA LEU A 44 -16.72 6.52 -14.38
C LEU A 44 -17.20 5.13 -14.79
N PRO A 45 -17.57 4.93 -16.07
CA PRO A 45 -17.74 3.60 -16.61
C PRO A 45 -16.40 2.83 -16.56
N THR A 46 -16.46 1.52 -16.64
CA THR A 46 -15.26 0.68 -16.79
C THR A 46 -14.54 1.00 -18.11
N PHE A 47 -13.29 0.54 -18.27
CA PHE A 47 -12.53 0.71 -19.52
C PHE A 47 -13.16 0.03 -20.75
N ARG A 48 -14.20 -0.78 -20.59
CA ARG A 48 -14.91 -1.43 -21.67
C ARG A 48 -16.34 -0.91 -21.76
N PRO A 49 -16.76 -0.34 -22.93
CA PRO A 49 -15.97 -0.03 -24.12
C PRO A 49 -15.09 1.22 -23.94
N PRO A 50 -13.85 1.23 -24.48
CA PRO A 50 -12.87 2.30 -24.21
C PRO A 50 -13.29 3.69 -24.71
N LEU A 51 -14.00 3.76 -25.85
CA LEU A 51 -14.48 5.02 -26.38
C LEU A 51 -15.53 5.71 -25.48
N LYS A 52 -16.40 4.93 -24.86
CA LYS A 52 -17.38 5.46 -23.88
C LYS A 52 -16.67 6.04 -22.67
N TYR A 53 -15.68 5.31 -22.14
CA TYR A 53 -14.85 5.78 -21.02
C TYR A 53 -14.15 7.10 -21.37
N LEU A 54 -13.45 7.14 -22.51
CA LEU A 54 -12.70 8.30 -22.96
C LEU A 54 -13.61 9.54 -23.16
N ARG A 55 -14.74 9.38 -23.83
CA ARG A 55 -15.72 10.47 -24.05
C ARG A 55 -16.30 11.00 -22.74
N THR A 56 -16.67 10.10 -21.83
CA THR A 56 -17.23 10.47 -20.53
C THR A 56 -16.23 11.25 -19.70
N LEU A 57 -15.00 10.72 -19.55
CA LEU A 57 -13.97 11.38 -18.76
C LEU A 57 -13.56 12.72 -19.37
N ARG A 58 -13.35 12.80 -20.70
CA ARG A 58 -13.03 14.05 -21.38
C ARG A 58 -14.09 15.11 -21.13
N ARG A 59 -15.38 14.77 -21.28
CA ARG A 59 -16.48 15.69 -21.02
C ARG A 59 -16.44 16.22 -19.60
N LEU A 60 -16.37 15.35 -18.59
CA LEU A 60 -16.32 15.73 -17.18
C LEU A 60 -15.12 16.63 -16.85
N LEU A 61 -13.94 16.32 -17.40
CA LEU A 61 -12.75 17.14 -17.21
C LEU A 61 -12.89 18.52 -17.86
N SER A 62 -13.49 18.61 -19.06
CA SER A 62 -13.72 19.89 -19.77
C SER A 62 -14.76 20.76 -19.06
N GLU A 63 -15.83 20.16 -18.53
CA GLU A 63 -16.89 20.87 -17.80
C GLU A 63 -16.38 21.46 -16.47
N ASN A 64 -15.46 20.78 -15.78
CA ASN A 64 -14.98 21.19 -14.46
C ASN A 64 -13.65 21.97 -14.46
N LYS A 65 -12.94 22.05 -15.59
CA LYS A 65 -11.73 22.87 -15.81
C LYS A 65 -10.62 22.68 -14.75
N TYR A 66 -9.98 21.52 -14.78
CA TYR A 66 -8.89 21.20 -13.85
C TYR A 66 -7.54 21.73 -14.31
N ASP A 67 -6.73 22.24 -13.37
CA ASP A 67 -5.33 22.58 -13.60
C ASP A 67 -4.45 21.36 -13.62
N ILE A 68 -4.73 20.39 -12.71
CA ILE A 68 -3.93 19.21 -12.48
C ILE A 68 -4.81 17.97 -12.56
N MET A 69 -4.33 16.96 -13.25
CA MET A 69 -4.85 15.59 -13.22
C MET A 69 -3.79 14.64 -12.67
N HIS A 70 -4.08 14.00 -11.55
CA HIS A 70 -3.21 13.02 -10.91
C HIS A 70 -3.74 11.60 -11.11
N CYS A 71 -3.06 10.79 -11.89
CA CYS A 71 -3.52 9.46 -12.29
C CYS A 71 -2.72 8.36 -11.59
N HIS A 72 -3.41 7.50 -10.82
CA HIS A 72 -2.85 6.43 -9.99
C HIS A 72 -3.02 5.01 -10.59
N LEU A 73 -3.28 4.90 -11.89
CA LEU A 73 -3.60 3.63 -12.54
C LEU A 73 -2.40 2.92 -13.18
N SER A 74 -1.17 3.34 -12.86
CA SER A 74 0.07 2.77 -13.42
C SER A 74 0.00 2.69 -14.95
N THR A 75 0.23 1.52 -15.54
CA THR A 75 0.22 1.32 -17.00
C THR A 75 -1.16 1.53 -17.67
N LEU A 76 -2.25 1.46 -16.91
CA LEU A 76 -3.59 1.75 -17.42
C LEU A 76 -3.92 3.26 -17.49
N SER A 77 -2.99 4.12 -17.08
CA SER A 77 -3.15 5.58 -17.12
C SER A 77 -3.21 6.18 -18.52
N PHE A 78 -2.94 5.40 -19.56
CA PHE A 78 -2.95 5.87 -20.95
C PHE A 78 -4.26 6.58 -21.34
N LEU A 79 -5.40 5.91 -21.18
CA LEU A 79 -6.70 6.46 -21.55
C LEU A 79 -7.10 7.69 -20.70
N PRO A 80 -6.97 7.65 -19.36
CA PRO A 80 -7.21 8.83 -18.54
C PRO A 80 -6.35 10.03 -18.94
N LEU A 81 -5.05 9.84 -19.12
CA LEU A 81 -4.13 10.93 -19.48
C LEU A 81 -4.39 11.48 -20.89
N LEU A 82 -4.81 10.61 -21.83
CA LEU A 82 -5.29 11.06 -23.14
C LEU A 82 -6.55 11.94 -23.01
N ALA A 83 -7.52 11.53 -22.17
CA ALA A 83 -8.71 12.34 -21.89
C ALA A 83 -8.34 13.70 -21.30
N GLY A 84 -7.43 13.72 -20.35
CA GLY A 84 -6.92 14.96 -19.74
C GLY A 84 -6.25 15.89 -20.75
N LYS A 85 -5.42 15.33 -21.64
CA LYS A 85 -4.82 16.08 -22.75
C LYS A 85 -5.87 16.70 -23.67
N GLN A 86 -6.86 15.89 -24.07
CA GLN A 86 -7.95 16.35 -24.95
C GLN A 86 -8.90 17.36 -24.28
N ALA A 87 -9.00 17.34 -22.95
CA ALA A 87 -9.76 18.31 -22.16
C ALA A 87 -8.98 19.59 -21.85
N GLY A 88 -7.71 19.70 -22.26
CA GLY A 88 -6.87 20.87 -22.04
C GLY A 88 -6.24 20.96 -20.64
N VAL A 89 -6.27 19.90 -19.83
CA VAL A 89 -5.61 19.87 -18.53
C VAL A 89 -4.09 20.01 -18.72
N ARG A 90 -3.51 21.06 -18.13
CA ARG A 90 -2.10 21.41 -18.34
C ARG A 90 -1.15 20.41 -17.71
N THR A 91 -1.32 20.13 -16.41
CA THR A 91 -0.46 19.21 -15.65
C THR A 91 -1.13 17.85 -15.54
N ARG A 92 -0.48 16.81 -16.08
CA ARG A 92 -1.00 15.44 -16.10
C ARG A 92 0.03 14.50 -15.51
N ILE A 93 -0.19 14.13 -14.25
CA ILE A 93 0.74 13.35 -13.44
C ILE A 93 0.44 11.86 -13.63
N LEU A 94 1.46 11.10 -14.03
CA LEU A 94 1.45 9.65 -13.99
C LEU A 94 2.13 9.19 -12.71
N HIS A 95 1.38 8.62 -11.76
CA HIS A 95 1.92 8.12 -10.50
C HIS A 95 1.93 6.59 -10.48
N ASN A 96 3.09 6.00 -10.30
CA ASN A 96 3.26 4.56 -10.24
C ASN A 96 3.45 4.07 -8.80
N HIS A 97 2.59 3.12 -8.38
CA HIS A 97 2.60 2.54 -7.03
C HIS A 97 3.06 1.08 -6.97
N SER A 98 3.37 0.47 -8.11
CA SER A 98 3.65 -0.97 -8.16
C SER A 98 4.75 -1.32 -9.16
N THR A 99 5.28 -2.53 -9.00
CA THR A 99 6.20 -3.18 -9.93
C THR A 99 5.48 -4.27 -10.75
N SER A 100 6.21 -5.11 -11.46
CA SER A 100 5.66 -6.31 -12.11
C SER A 100 5.09 -7.28 -11.07
N GLY A 101 4.04 -8.00 -11.42
CA GLY A 101 3.50 -9.10 -10.63
C GLY A 101 4.43 -10.33 -10.66
N GLY A 102 4.16 -11.32 -9.79
CA GLY A 102 4.88 -12.59 -9.77
C GLY A 102 4.67 -13.43 -11.05
N ALA A 103 5.43 -14.53 -11.17
CA ALA A 103 5.41 -15.40 -12.35
C ALA A 103 4.02 -15.97 -12.68
N ARG A 104 3.16 -16.20 -11.66
CA ARG A 104 1.78 -16.65 -11.86
C ARG A 104 0.88 -15.63 -12.59
N GLU A 105 1.28 -14.36 -12.65
CA GLU A 105 0.54 -13.28 -13.33
C GLU A 105 1.17 -12.89 -14.66
N TRP A 106 1.83 -13.84 -15.35
CA TRP A 106 2.59 -13.57 -16.57
C TRP A 106 1.80 -12.81 -17.66
N HIS A 107 0.53 -13.16 -17.86
CA HIS A 107 -0.36 -12.49 -18.83
C HIS A 107 -0.66 -11.02 -18.43
N ARG A 108 -0.82 -10.75 -17.13
CA ARG A 108 -0.99 -9.39 -16.62
C ARG A 108 0.33 -8.60 -16.71
N ASN A 109 1.45 -9.27 -16.47
CA ASN A 109 2.78 -8.66 -16.60
C ASN A 109 3.09 -8.33 -18.07
N LEU A 110 2.73 -9.20 -19.00
CA LEU A 110 2.87 -8.94 -20.43
C LEU A 110 2.00 -7.74 -20.84
N ALA A 111 0.75 -7.68 -20.42
CA ALA A 111 -0.11 -6.53 -20.66
C ALA A 111 0.47 -5.24 -20.07
N LYS A 112 0.95 -5.27 -18.81
CA LYS A 112 1.62 -4.12 -18.19
C LYS A 112 2.83 -3.67 -19.00
N PHE A 113 3.66 -4.62 -19.46
CA PHE A 113 4.84 -4.31 -20.26
C PHE A 113 4.47 -3.66 -21.59
N LEU A 114 3.48 -4.20 -22.32
CA LEU A 114 3.00 -3.64 -23.58
C LEU A 114 2.38 -2.24 -23.43
N PHE A 115 1.62 -1.99 -22.35
CA PHE A 115 0.99 -0.69 -22.13
C PHE A 115 1.91 0.36 -21.49
N LYS A 116 3.05 -0.04 -20.93
CA LYS A 116 3.99 0.85 -20.25
C LYS A 116 4.49 2.04 -21.10
N PRO A 117 4.89 1.89 -22.38
CA PRO A 117 5.28 3.04 -23.21
C PRO A 117 4.11 3.99 -23.47
N PHE A 118 2.92 3.45 -23.68
CA PHE A 118 1.72 4.26 -23.96
C PHE A 118 1.28 5.06 -22.73
N ALA A 119 1.40 4.51 -21.52
CA ALA A 119 1.05 5.22 -20.30
C ALA A 119 1.81 6.53 -20.14
N LYS A 120 3.07 6.60 -20.61
CA LYS A 120 3.92 7.79 -20.53
C LYS A 120 3.62 8.85 -21.60
N LEU A 121 2.92 8.48 -22.68
CA LEU A 121 2.78 9.30 -23.88
C LEU A 121 2.06 10.64 -23.66
N HIS A 122 1.13 10.67 -22.69
CA HIS A 122 0.28 11.83 -22.43
C HIS A 122 0.50 12.46 -21.06
N ALA A 123 1.44 11.93 -20.26
CA ALA A 123 1.85 12.53 -19.02
C ALA A 123 2.77 13.74 -19.26
N THR A 124 2.68 14.74 -18.38
CA THR A 124 3.62 15.85 -18.31
C THR A 124 4.62 15.67 -17.17
N ASP A 125 4.20 14.98 -16.12
CA ASP A 125 4.96 14.76 -14.90
C ASP A 125 4.91 13.30 -14.48
N TYR A 126 5.99 12.84 -13.83
CA TYR A 126 6.17 11.44 -13.46
C TYR A 126 6.43 11.31 -11.97
N PHE A 127 5.61 10.53 -11.29
CA PHE A 127 5.72 10.26 -9.87
C PHE A 127 5.81 8.76 -9.61
N ALA A 128 6.49 8.38 -8.53
CA ALA A 128 6.53 7.00 -8.05
C ALA A 128 6.59 6.96 -6.52
N CYS A 129 6.02 5.93 -5.92
CA CYS A 129 6.03 5.77 -4.46
C CYS A 129 7.37 5.28 -3.89
N SER A 130 8.31 4.84 -4.75
CA SER A 130 9.63 4.33 -4.38
C SER A 130 10.58 4.34 -5.57
N GLN A 131 11.89 4.27 -5.31
CA GLN A 131 12.90 4.14 -6.35
C GLN A 131 12.70 2.87 -7.20
N LEU A 132 12.31 1.76 -6.54
CA LEU A 132 12.02 0.51 -7.24
C LEU A 132 10.83 0.67 -8.20
N ALA A 133 9.74 1.32 -7.77
CA ALA A 133 8.58 1.60 -8.60
C ALA A 133 8.92 2.57 -9.74
N ALA A 134 9.79 3.57 -9.50
CA ALA A 134 10.30 4.49 -10.50
C ALA A 134 11.13 3.76 -11.56
N GLY A 135 12.12 2.98 -11.15
CA GLY A 135 12.97 2.18 -12.04
C GLY A 135 12.16 1.24 -12.92
N TRP A 136 11.17 0.56 -12.32
CA TRP A 136 10.30 -0.34 -13.07
C TRP A 136 9.48 0.39 -14.14
N MET A 137 8.86 1.51 -13.82
CA MET A 137 7.95 2.22 -14.75
C MET A 137 8.70 3.09 -15.75
N TYR A 138 9.74 3.79 -15.32
CA TYR A 138 10.37 4.84 -16.09
C TYR A 138 11.79 4.48 -16.58
N GLY A 139 12.41 3.44 -16.02
CA GLY A 139 13.75 2.96 -16.34
C GLY A 139 14.81 3.47 -15.35
N SER A 140 16.01 2.88 -15.39
CA SER A 140 17.09 3.12 -14.43
C SER A 140 17.62 4.57 -14.42
N ARG A 141 17.56 5.26 -15.56
CA ARG A 141 17.96 6.69 -15.64
C ARG A 141 17.05 7.64 -14.88
N ALA A 142 15.83 7.19 -14.56
CA ALA A 142 14.85 7.97 -13.81
C ALA A 142 15.11 7.98 -12.30
N THR A 143 16.02 7.13 -11.83
CA THR A 143 16.34 6.94 -10.40
C THR A 143 17.66 7.60 -9.99
N ALA A 144 18.27 8.38 -10.87
CA ALA A 144 19.47 9.16 -10.51
C ALA A 144 19.12 10.16 -9.39
N PRO A 145 20.02 10.37 -8.40
CA PRO A 145 19.83 11.36 -7.36
C PRO A 145 19.49 12.71 -7.97
N LEU A 146 18.56 13.43 -7.36
CA LEU A 146 18.28 14.81 -7.70
C LEU A 146 19.57 15.60 -7.42
N SER A 147 20.34 15.96 -8.46
CA SER A 147 21.31 17.04 -8.32
C SER A 147 20.53 18.30 -7.98
N GLU A 148 21.00 19.08 -7.02
CA GLU A 148 20.31 20.26 -6.48
C GLU A 148 20.05 21.37 -7.50
N GLU A 149 20.62 21.29 -8.68
CA GLU A 149 20.38 22.24 -9.77
C GLU A 149 19.13 21.89 -10.57
N TYR A 150 18.12 22.72 -10.41
CA TYR A 150 16.92 22.72 -11.23
C TYR A 150 17.25 23.10 -12.67
N ASP A 151 17.32 22.10 -13.55
CA ASP A 151 17.43 22.33 -15.00
C ASP A 151 16.04 22.34 -15.66
N PRO A 152 15.56 23.52 -16.12
CA PRO A 152 14.24 23.64 -16.76
C PRO A 152 14.14 22.87 -18.08
N VAL A 153 15.26 22.56 -18.76
CA VAL A 153 15.28 21.79 -20.02
C VAL A 153 15.04 20.30 -19.77
N GLN A 154 15.42 19.78 -18.60
CA GLN A 154 15.19 18.39 -18.19
C GLN A 154 13.86 18.19 -17.45
N LYS A 155 13.04 19.22 -17.28
CA LYS A 155 11.77 19.24 -16.56
C LYS A 155 10.84 18.07 -16.92
N HIS A 156 10.83 17.63 -18.16
CA HIS A 156 9.95 16.58 -18.66
C HIS A 156 10.46 15.14 -18.49
N ARG A 157 11.59 14.92 -17.81
CA ARG A 157 12.19 13.59 -17.66
C ARG A 157 12.47 13.16 -16.22
N ARG A 158 12.27 14.04 -15.23
CA ARG A 158 12.56 13.73 -13.83
C ARG A 158 11.35 13.05 -13.17
N VAL A 159 11.60 11.91 -12.55
CA VAL A 159 10.61 11.21 -11.72
C VAL A 159 10.74 11.72 -10.29
N ARG A 160 9.65 12.22 -9.74
CA ARG A 160 9.58 12.59 -8.32
C ARG A 160 9.21 11.37 -7.50
N ILE A 161 10.02 11.07 -6.49
CA ILE A 161 9.65 10.06 -5.51
C ILE A 161 8.74 10.73 -4.48
N MET A 162 7.53 10.21 -4.40
CA MET A 162 6.50 10.66 -3.46
C MET A 162 6.09 9.43 -2.61
N PRO A 163 6.71 9.23 -1.45
CA PRO A 163 6.43 8.09 -0.59
C PRO A 163 4.98 8.04 -0.16
N ASN A 164 4.50 6.84 0.16
CA ASN A 164 3.12 6.66 0.65
C ASN A 164 2.97 7.23 2.06
N ALA A 165 2.48 8.45 2.20
CA ALA A 165 2.26 9.10 3.49
C ALA A 165 1.19 8.38 4.32
N ILE A 166 1.36 8.42 5.66
CA ILE A 166 0.39 7.94 6.63
C ILE A 166 0.16 9.01 7.70
N ASP A 167 -0.96 8.88 8.41
CA ASP A 167 -1.25 9.66 9.61
C ASP A 167 -0.52 9.03 10.81
N THR A 168 0.61 9.60 11.21
CA THR A 168 1.46 9.02 12.25
C THR A 168 0.83 9.04 13.65
N GLU A 169 -0.03 10.00 13.95
CA GLU A 169 -0.76 10.05 15.23
C GLU A 169 -1.76 8.91 15.31
N LYS A 170 -2.53 8.71 14.24
CA LYS A 170 -3.52 7.63 14.13
C LYS A 170 -2.90 6.25 14.35
N TYR A 171 -1.73 6.00 13.74
CA TYR A 171 -1.04 4.70 13.77
C TYR A 171 -0.08 4.53 14.93
N SER A 172 0.08 5.54 15.80
CA SER A 172 0.87 5.42 17.01
C SER A 172 0.32 4.34 17.96
N TYR A 173 1.24 3.66 18.64
CA TYR A 173 0.88 2.63 19.62
C TYR A 173 0.03 3.17 20.75
N SER A 174 -0.97 2.40 21.14
CA SER A 174 -1.80 2.67 22.31
C SER A 174 -2.08 1.40 23.11
N GLU A 175 -1.69 1.40 24.38
CA GLU A 175 -1.97 0.31 25.30
C GLU A 175 -3.48 0.10 25.50
N LYS A 176 -4.27 1.19 25.44
CA LYS A 176 -5.73 1.12 25.48
C LYS A 176 -6.26 0.36 24.26
N LYS A 177 -5.86 0.75 23.03
CA LYS A 177 -6.25 0.06 21.79
C LYS A 177 -5.84 -1.42 21.83
N ARG A 178 -4.64 -1.73 22.35
CA ARG A 178 -4.15 -3.11 22.49
C ARG A 178 -5.10 -3.96 23.34
N ARG A 179 -5.45 -3.49 24.52
CA ARG A 179 -6.34 -4.23 25.42
C ARG A 179 -7.73 -4.42 24.85
N GLU A 180 -8.30 -3.35 24.30
CA GLU A 180 -9.64 -3.38 23.70
C GLU A 180 -9.74 -4.37 22.54
N VAL A 181 -8.79 -4.32 21.59
CA VAL A 181 -8.80 -5.22 20.41
C VAL A 181 -8.59 -6.67 20.83
N ARG A 182 -7.67 -6.95 21.75
CA ARG A 182 -7.48 -8.31 22.24
C ARG A 182 -8.71 -8.86 22.96
N GLN A 183 -9.41 -8.03 23.73
CA GLN A 183 -10.68 -8.40 24.37
C GLN A 183 -11.78 -8.66 23.31
N GLU A 184 -11.94 -7.77 22.34
CA GLU A 184 -12.87 -7.90 21.21
C GLU A 184 -12.68 -9.21 20.47
N LEU A 185 -11.42 -9.56 20.17
CA LEU A 185 -11.06 -10.77 19.43
C LEU A 185 -10.91 -12.02 20.33
N LYS A 186 -11.22 -11.91 21.64
CA LYS A 186 -11.11 -12.99 22.65
C LYS A 186 -9.70 -13.59 22.75
N ILE A 187 -8.68 -12.76 22.59
CA ILE A 187 -7.27 -13.12 22.67
C ILE A 187 -6.76 -12.85 24.08
N PRO A 188 -6.13 -13.82 24.76
CA PRO A 188 -5.54 -13.59 26.08
C PRO A 188 -4.50 -12.48 26.03
N GLN A 189 -4.45 -11.60 27.04
CA GLN A 189 -3.46 -10.53 27.11
C GLN A 189 -2.02 -11.05 27.17
N SER A 190 -1.83 -12.26 27.70
CA SER A 190 -0.53 -12.95 27.78
C SER A 190 -0.10 -13.65 26.49
N ALA A 191 -0.99 -13.75 25.49
CA ALA A 191 -0.64 -14.38 24.22
C ALA A 191 0.32 -13.52 23.40
N THR A 192 1.24 -14.17 22.70
CA THR A 192 2.06 -13.49 21.68
C THR A 192 1.26 -13.40 20.38
N VAL A 193 1.05 -12.19 19.85
CA VAL A 193 0.20 -11.95 18.69
C VAL A 193 1.02 -11.55 17.48
N PHE A 194 0.98 -12.38 16.46
CA PHE A 194 1.55 -12.08 15.15
C PHE A 194 0.46 -11.51 14.24
N GLY A 195 0.77 -10.44 13.52
CA GLY A 195 -0.21 -9.74 12.69
C GLY A 195 0.15 -9.74 11.22
N HIS A 196 -0.87 -9.85 10.38
CA HIS A 196 -0.79 -9.64 8.95
C HIS A 196 -2.01 -8.85 8.46
N ILE A 197 -1.78 -7.82 7.68
CA ILE A 197 -2.85 -7.04 7.03
C ILE A 197 -2.59 -7.00 5.54
N GLY A 198 -3.56 -7.46 4.76
CA GLY A 198 -3.45 -7.43 3.31
C GLY A 198 -4.58 -8.18 2.59
N ARG A 199 -4.72 -7.91 1.29
CA ARG A 199 -5.64 -8.65 0.44
C ARG A 199 -5.20 -10.11 0.36
N PHE A 200 -6.13 -11.04 0.46
CA PHE A 200 -5.86 -12.47 0.27
C PHE A 200 -5.70 -12.76 -1.23
N CYS A 201 -4.45 -12.81 -1.67
CA CYS A 201 -4.07 -13.01 -3.07
C CYS A 201 -2.63 -13.54 -3.18
N PRO A 202 -2.23 -14.09 -4.33
CA PRO A 202 -0.89 -14.67 -4.52
C PRO A 202 0.26 -13.70 -4.22
N GLN A 203 0.03 -12.40 -4.40
CA GLN A 203 1.03 -11.37 -4.06
C GLN A 203 1.44 -11.39 -2.60
N LYS A 204 0.47 -11.52 -1.70
CA LYS A 204 0.68 -11.43 -0.23
C LYS A 204 1.19 -12.71 0.41
N ASN A 205 1.10 -13.85 -0.33
CA ASN A 205 1.70 -15.14 0.05
C ASN A 205 1.28 -15.65 1.46
N GLN A 206 -0.01 -15.52 1.76
CA GLN A 206 -0.53 -15.96 3.07
C GLN A 206 -0.35 -17.47 3.31
N GLY A 207 -0.20 -18.27 2.24
CA GLY A 207 0.12 -19.69 2.39
C GLY A 207 1.45 -19.92 3.13
N PHE A 208 2.49 -19.18 2.76
CA PHE A 208 3.78 -19.23 3.44
C PHE A 208 3.70 -18.66 4.87
N LEU A 209 2.84 -17.66 5.10
CA LEU A 209 2.59 -17.14 6.45
C LEU A 209 1.99 -18.20 7.37
N VAL A 210 1.10 -19.06 6.88
CA VAL A 210 0.57 -20.20 7.63
C VAL A 210 1.70 -21.17 8.01
N ASP A 211 2.63 -21.43 7.09
CA ASP A 211 3.78 -22.30 7.38
C ASP A 211 4.72 -21.70 8.44
N ILE A 212 5.02 -20.40 8.35
CA ILE A 212 5.77 -19.66 9.38
C ILE A 212 5.09 -19.80 10.74
N PHE A 213 3.77 -19.61 10.80
CA PHE A 213 3.05 -19.64 12.06
C PHE A 213 3.00 -21.06 12.68
N ARG A 214 2.97 -22.10 11.85
CA ARG A 214 3.13 -23.48 12.35
C ARG A 214 4.47 -23.67 13.04
N GLU A 215 5.56 -23.16 12.48
CA GLU A 215 6.89 -23.25 13.09
C GLU A 215 6.97 -22.42 14.40
N ILE A 216 6.31 -21.26 14.46
CA ILE A 216 6.17 -20.47 15.69
C ILE A 216 5.47 -21.28 16.78
N LEU A 217 4.37 -21.97 16.46
CA LEU A 217 3.59 -22.74 17.44
C LEU A 217 4.35 -23.94 18.01
N LYS A 218 5.31 -24.52 17.29
CA LYS A 218 6.19 -25.56 17.82
C LYS A 218 7.04 -25.07 19.01
N GLN A 219 7.45 -23.78 18.97
CA GLN A 219 8.34 -23.18 19.97
C GLN A 219 7.57 -22.37 21.02
N ARG A 220 6.45 -21.73 20.66
CA ARG A 220 5.64 -20.89 21.54
C ARG A 220 4.15 -21.18 21.35
N LYS A 221 3.63 -22.13 22.11
CA LYS A 221 2.23 -22.59 22.02
C LYS A 221 1.20 -21.48 22.33
N ASN A 222 1.53 -20.53 23.23
CA ASN A 222 0.68 -19.39 23.55
C ASN A 222 0.85 -18.26 22.54
N SER A 223 0.67 -18.58 21.25
CA SER A 223 0.73 -17.64 20.14
C SER A 223 -0.57 -17.60 19.37
N VAL A 224 -0.89 -16.44 18.80
CA VAL A 224 -2.08 -16.22 17.93
C VAL A 224 -1.63 -15.48 16.67
N LEU A 225 -2.16 -15.89 15.52
CA LEU A 225 -2.00 -15.16 14.26
C LEU A 225 -3.30 -14.43 13.92
N ILE A 226 -3.24 -13.13 13.74
CA ILE A 226 -4.35 -12.32 13.20
C ILE A 226 -4.08 -12.05 11.72
N MET A 227 -5.03 -12.45 10.88
CA MET A 227 -5.03 -12.18 9.45
C MET A 227 -6.19 -11.29 9.07
N THR A 228 -5.90 -10.07 8.64
CA THR A 228 -6.89 -9.03 8.31
C THR A 228 -6.93 -8.77 6.81
N GLY A 229 -8.14 -8.75 6.25
CA GLY A 229 -8.39 -8.48 4.85
C GLY A 229 -9.35 -9.47 4.22
N THR A 230 -9.60 -9.31 2.93
CA THR A 230 -10.41 -10.20 2.08
C THR A 230 -9.70 -10.40 0.74
N GLY A 231 -10.13 -11.37 -0.04
CA GLY A 231 -9.56 -11.60 -1.38
C GLY A 231 -9.90 -12.96 -1.93
N GLU A 232 -9.44 -13.22 -3.14
CA GLU A 232 -9.72 -14.44 -3.91
C GLU A 232 -9.17 -15.71 -3.27
N ASP A 233 -8.06 -15.61 -2.52
CA ASP A 233 -7.41 -16.77 -1.88
C ASP A 233 -7.92 -17.04 -0.45
N MET A 234 -8.89 -16.27 0.06
CA MET A 234 -9.30 -16.35 1.46
C MET A 234 -9.76 -17.74 1.87
N GLU A 235 -10.60 -18.38 1.07
CA GLU A 235 -11.12 -19.72 1.37
C GLU A 235 -10.01 -20.79 1.26
N LEU A 236 -9.10 -20.64 0.30
CA LEU A 236 -7.92 -21.50 0.18
C LEU A 236 -7.04 -21.43 1.44
N ILE A 237 -6.81 -20.21 1.96
CA ILE A 237 -5.99 -20.02 3.16
C ILE A 237 -6.69 -20.56 4.41
N LYS A 238 -8.02 -20.37 4.55
CA LYS A 238 -8.79 -21.00 5.64
C LYS A 238 -8.68 -22.52 5.60
N ALA A 239 -8.85 -23.14 4.43
CA ALA A 239 -8.68 -24.59 4.27
C ALA A 239 -7.27 -25.04 4.65
N ARG A 240 -6.23 -24.28 4.31
CA ARG A 240 -4.84 -24.57 4.71
C ARG A 240 -4.64 -24.48 6.23
N VAL A 241 -5.25 -23.53 6.90
CA VAL A 241 -5.23 -23.39 8.37
C VAL A 241 -5.90 -24.60 9.04
N ILE A 242 -7.05 -25.04 8.51
CA ILE A 242 -7.75 -26.25 8.99
C ILE A 242 -6.89 -27.50 8.81
N ALA A 243 -6.34 -27.70 7.60
CA ALA A 243 -5.48 -28.83 7.29
C ALA A 243 -4.19 -28.86 8.15
N ALA A 244 -3.73 -27.68 8.56
CA ALA A 244 -2.58 -27.56 9.47
C ALA A 244 -2.91 -27.81 10.94
N GLY A 245 -4.20 -27.96 11.31
CA GLY A 245 -4.65 -28.21 12.69
C GLY A 245 -4.44 -27.03 13.65
N ILE A 246 -4.47 -25.80 13.14
CA ILE A 246 -4.16 -24.57 13.92
C ILE A 246 -5.32 -23.56 13.94
N SER A 247 -6.53 -23.99 13.63
CA SER A 247 -7.70 -23.11 13.49
C SER A 247 -8.03 -22.34 14.77
N ASP A 248 -7.76 -22.91 15.94
CA ASP A 248 -7.97 -22.30 17.26
C ASP A 248 -6.95 -21.19 17.58
N ARG A 249 -5.90 -21.06 16.77
CA ARG A 249 -4.80 -20.11 16.92
C ARG A 249 -4.75 -19.04 15.84
N VAL A 250 -5.67 -19.09 14.86
CA VAL A 250 -5.71 -18.13 13.75
C VAL A 250 -7.04 -17.39 13.75
N VAL A 251 -6.97 -16.05 13.82
CA VAL A 251 -8.13 -15.18 13.79
C VAL A 251 -8.21 -14.48 12.44
N PHE A 252 -9.27 -14.75 11.68
CA PHE A 252 -9.60 -14.03 10.45
C PHE A 252 -10.57 -12.91 10.78
N THR A 253 -10.16 -11.66 10.67
CA THR A 253 -11.01 -10.52 11.02
C THR A 253 -11.85 -10.00 9.85
N GLY A 254 -11.61 -10.52 8.64
CA GLY A 254 -12.17 -9.91 7.45
C GLY A 254 -11.59 -8.53 7.19
N GLN A 255 -12.33 -7.72 6.43
CA GLN A 255 -11.94 -6.34 6.18
C GLN A 255 -12.32 -5.45 7.37
N ARG A 256 -11.40 -4.59 7.78
CA ARG A 256 -11.60 -3.62 8.87
C ARG A 256 -11.24 -2.21 8.41
N SER A 257 -12.01 -1.22 8.85
CA SER A 257 -11.74 0.21 8.65
C SER A 257 -10.83 0.80 9.75
N ASP A 258 -10.69 0.10 10.88
CA ASP A 258 -9.92 0.48 12.07
C ASP A 258 -8.60 -0.30 12.18
N ALA A 259 -7.89 -0.48 11.08
CA ALA A 259 -6.60 -1.18 11.04
C ALA A 259 -5.56 -0.57 11.99
N ASP A 260 -5.63 0.73 12.26
CA ASP A 260 -4.78 1.43 13.22
C ASP A 260 -4.86 0.82 14.64
N ARG A 261 -6.03 0.34 15.05
CA ARG A 261 -6.20 -0.34 16.34
C ARG A 261 -5.53 -1.71 16.37
N LEU A 262 -5.57 -2.44 15.24
CA LEU A 262 -4.99 -3.78 15.12
C LEU A 262 -3.46 -3.78 15.34
N TYR A 263 -2.75 -2.80 14.80
CA TYR A 263 -1.28 -2.72 14.97
C TYR A 263 -0.89 -2.58 16.46
N SER A 264 -1.72 -1.95 17.28
CA SER A 264 -1.48 -1.93 18.73
C SER A 264 -1.64 -3.31 19.37
N ALA A 265 -2.50 -4.18 18.85
CA ALA A 265 -2.74 -5.53 19.39
C ALA A 265 -1.63 -6.53 19.04
N PHE A 266 -0.86 -6.30 17.97
CA PHE A 266 0.21 -7.19 17.51
C PHE A 266 1.48 -7.08 18.38
N ASP A 267 2.30 -8.10 18.38
CA ASP A 267 3.65 -8.14 18.97
C ASP A 267 4.73 -8.20 17.88
N CYS A 268 4.40 -8.68 16.68
CA CYS A 268 5.27 -8.68 15.52
C CYS A 268 4.39 -8.63 14.26
N PHE A 269 4.84 -7.91 13.23
CA PHE A 269 4.14 -7.82 11.94
C PHE A 269 4.87 -8.62 10.86
N LEU A 270 4.13 -9.49 10.14
CA LEU A 270 4.66 -10.40 9.14
C LEU A 270 4.12 -10.08 7.75
N LEU A 271 5.00 -9.81 6.78
CA LEU A 271 4.64 -9.53 5.40
C LEU A 271 5.52 -10.33 4.41
N PRO A 272 5.26 -11.64 4.24
CA PRO A 272 6.03 -12.50 3.35
C PRO A 272 5.60 -12.37 1.88
N SER A 273 5.34 -11.16 1.42
CA SER A 273 4.85 -10.89 0.07
C SER A 273 5.83 -11.34 -1.01
N ASN A 274 5.31 -11.88 -2.11
CA ASN A 274 6.09 -12.27 -3.27
C ASN A 274 6.66 -11.08 -4.04
N TYR A 275 6.04 -9.93 -3.95
CA TYR A 275 6.51 -8.65 -4.50
C TYR A 275 5.70 -7.49 -3.90
N GLU A 276 6.37 -6.36 -3.64
CA GLU A 276 5.74 -5.08 -3.24
C GLU A 276 6.55 -3.92 -3.84
N GLY A 277 5.85 -2.81 -4.09
CA GLY A 277 6.49 -1.51 -4.23
C GLY A 277 6.87 -0.98 -2.83
N LEU A 278 6.12 0.00 -2.34
CA LEU A 278 6.22 0.44 -0.94
C LEU A 278 4.92 0.06 -0.21
N PRO A 279 4.92 -1.01 0.62
CA PRO A 279 3.70 -1.47 1.29
C PRO A 279 3.29 -0.51 2.39
N VAL A 280 2.16 0.19 2.22
CA VAL A 280 1.61 1.12 3.24
C VAL A 280 1.43 0.43 4.58
N VAL A 281 0.91 -0.80 4.59
CA VAL A 281 0.73 -1.61 5.82
C VAL A 281 2.05 -1.85 6.58
N GLY A 282 3.18 -1.87 5.86
CA GLY A 282 4.50 -1.97 6.48
C GLY A 282 4.96 -0.66 7.13
N VAL A 283 4.61 0.48 6.52
CA VAL A 283 4.84 1.81 7.09
C VAL A 283 3.99 2.01 8.35
N GLU A 284 2.71 1.68 8.27
CA GLU A 284 1.75 1.74 9.39
C GLU A 284 2.19 0.86 10.57
N ALA A 285 2.63 -0.37 10.31
CA ALA A 285 3.13 -1.27 11.34
C ALA A 285 4.37 -0.72 12.04
N GLN A 286 5.33 -0.19 11.28
CA GLN A 286 6.53 0.42 11.83
C GLN A 286 6.20 1.69 12.63
N CYS A 287 5.27 2.51 12.17
CA CYS A 287 4.79 3.69 12.91
C CYS A 287 4.23 3.33 14.29
N SER A 288 3.55 2.17 14.39
CA SER A 288 3.11 1.62 15.69
C SER A 288 4.24 1.02 16.53
N GLY A 289 5.50 1.15 16.11
CA GLY A 289 6.68 0.64 16.81
C GLY A 289 6.89 -0.86 16.74
N LEU A 290 6.16 -1.57 15.88
CA LEU A 290 6.30 -3.01 15.69
C LEU A 290 7.63 -3.40 15.05
N HIS A 291 8.19 -4.51 15.51
CA HIS A 291 9.15 -5.24 14.70
C HIS A 291 8.41 -5.85 13.49
N CYS A 292 8.96 -5.61 12.31
CA CYS A 292 8.36 -6.00 11.05
C CYS A 292 9.30 -6.95 10.28
N LEU A 293 8.80 -8.10 9.88
CA LEU A 293 9.52 -9.01 9.01
C LEU A 293 8.89 -8.95 7.62
N PHE A 294 9.66 -8.49 6.65
CA PHE A 294 9.27 -8.41 5.24
C PHE A 294 10.05 -9.40 4.40
N SER A 295 9.49 -9.87 3.31
CA SER A 295 10.29 -10.63 2.36
C SER A 295 11.32 -9.72 1.67
N ASN A 296 12.43 -10.28 1.23
CA ASN A 296 13.44 -9.57 0.42
C ASN A 296 12.95 -9.26 -1.02
N LYS A 297 11.68 -9.57 -1.34
CA LYS A 297 10.98 -9.16 -2.56
C LYS A 297 10.21 -7.86 -2.38
N VAL A 298 10.17 -7.33 -1.17
CA VAL A 298 9.71 -5.98 -0.85
C VAL A 298 10.88 -5.01 -1.07
N THR A 299 10.60 -3.78 -1.51
CA THR A 299 11.66 -2.76 -1.67
C THR A 299 12.42 -2.54 -0.36
N PRO A 300 13.76 -2.41 -0.40
CA PRO A 300 14.54 -2.03 0.79
C PRO A 300 14.10 -0.69 1.42
N GLU A 301 13.53 0.21 0.64
CA GLU A 301 12.95 1.48 1.11
C GLU A 301 11.79 1.30 2.10
N ALA A 302 11.19 0.09 2.18
CA ALA A 302 10.18 -0.24 3.17
C ALA A 302 10.74 -0.35 4.60
N ARG A 303 12.07 -0.44 4.77
CA ARG A 303 12.74 -0.39 6.07
C ARG A 303 12.93 1.06 6.50
N ILE A 304 11.91 1.61 7.13
CA ILE A 304 11.87 3.02 7.54
C ILE A 304 12.51 3.20 8.90
N THR A 305 12.24 2.27 9.81
CA THR A 305 12.80 2.24 11.16
C THR A 305 13.79 1.11 11.32
N GLY A 306 14.63 1.18 12.34
CA GLY A 306 15.57 0.09 12.69
C GLY A 306 14.90 -1.23 13.08
N THR A 307 13.56 -1.25 13.20
CA THR A 307 12.78 -2.45 13.59
C THR A 307 12.34 -3.31 12.42
N ALA A 308 12.63 -2.93 11.17
CA ALA A 308 12.25 -3.72 10.00
C ALA A 308 13.39 -4.57 9.45
N GLN A 309 13.11 -5.82 9.18
CA GLN A 309 14.04 -6.81 8.64
C GLN A 309 13.55 -7.36 7.30
N LEU A 310 14.48 -7.60 6.35
CA LEU A 310 14.20 -8.29 5.09
C LEU A 310 14.72 -9.71 5.16
N LEU A 311 13.83 -10.70 4.93
CA LEU A 311 14.15 -12.11 4.96
C LEU A 311 13.89 -12.77 3.59
N PRO A 312 14.70 -13.75 3.16
CA PRO A 312 14.40 -14.50 1.95
C PRO A 312 13.12 -15.35 2.12
N LEU A 313 12.38 -15.53 1.04
CA LEU A 313 11.28 -16.49 0.97
C LEU A 313 11.86 -17.90 0.79
N GLY A 314 12.38 -18.47 1.85
CA GLY A 314 13.01 -19.77 1.87
C GLY A 314 12.35 -20.69 2.89
N LYS A 315 12.98 -20.83 4.04
CA LYS A 315 12.53 -21.72 5.11
C LYS A 315 11.61 -20.98 6.09
N PRO A 316 10.41 -21.52 6.39
CA PRO A 316 9.51 -20.94 7.41
C PRO A 316 10.16 -20.86 8.80
N GLU A 317 11.09 -21.77 9.11
CA GLU A 317 11.82 -21.85 10.38
C GLU A 317 12.67 -20.59 10.63
N ASP A 318 13.32 -20.04 9.59
CA ASP A 318 14.13 -18.82 9.69
C ASP A 318 13.26 -17.63 10.06
N TRP A 319 12.06 -17.55 9.45
CA TRP A 319 11.08 -16.52 9.77
C TRP A 319 10.50 -16.68 11.18
N ALA A 320 10.24 -17.91 11.60
CA ALA A 320 9.74 -18.21 12.93
C ALA A 320 10.75 -17.82 14.01
N CYS A 321 12.03 -18.16 13.81
CA CYS A 321 13.11 -17.76 14.70
C CYS A 321 13.21 -16.22 14.81
N ALA A 322 13.29 -15.52 13.70
CA ALA A 322 13.36 -14.07 13.69
C ALA A 322 12.13 -13.42 14.36
N ALA A 323 10.92 -13.94 14.08
CA ALA A 323 9.68 -13.45 14.67
C ALA A 323 9.64 -13.63 16.19
N LEU A 324 10.08 -14.78 16.69
CA LEU A 324 10.12 -15.05 18.13
C LEU A 324 11.16 -14.23 18.87
N CYS A 325 12.29 -13.92 18.23
CA CYS A 325 13.34 -13.07 18.81
C CYS A 325 12.89 -11.63 19.01
N CYS A 326 12.04 -11.11 18.14
CA CYS A 326 11.64 -9.71 18.18
C CYS A 326 10.20 -9.46 18.70
N ALA A 327 9.40 -10.53 18.88
CA ALA A 327 8.00 -10.38 19.32
C ALA A 327 7.89 -9.76 20.72
N GLY A 328 7.08 -8.73 20.81
CA GLY A 328 6.85 -7.96 22.04
C GLY A 328 7.83 -6.80 22.25
N LEU A 329 8.89 -6.72 21.49
CA LEU A 329 9.76 -5.54 21.47
C LEU A 329 9.06 -4.42 20.66
N ARG A 330 9.06 -3.20 21.19
CA ARG A 330 8.51 -2.03 20.50
C ARG A 330 9.46 -0.85 20.54
N ASN A 331 9.58 -0.20 19.39
CA ASN A 331 10.24 1.10 19.30
C ASN A 331 9.26 2.20 19.73
N LYS A 332 9.53 2.81 20.87
CA LYS A 332 8.68 3.89 21.45
C LYS A 332 8.76 5.19 20.65
N ASN A 333 9.82 5.40 19.88
CA ASN A 333 10.06 6.61 19.09
C ASN A 333 9.65 6.45 17.62
N ALA A 334 9.12 5.30 17.22
CA ALA A 334 8.85 4.95 15.82
C ALA A 334 7.95 5.95 15.10
N ALA A 335 6.91 6.48 15.76
CA ALA A 335 6.02 7.45 15.13
C ALA A 335 6.77 8.75 14.75
N ALA A 336 7.69 9.21 15.59
CA ALA A 336 8.52 10.38 15.28
C ALA A 336 9.52 10.07 14.15
N GLU A 337 10.15 8.90 14.15
CA GLU A 337 11.06 8.48 13.08
C GLU A 337 10.33 8.42 11.73
N VAL A 338 9.14 7.82 11.69
CA VAL A 338 8.33 7.75 10.48
C VAL A 338 7.85 9.14 10.06
N CYS A 339 7.47 10.01 11.01
CA CYS A 339 7.05 11.37 10.73
C CYS A 339 8.15 12.15 10.00
N LEU A 340 9.39 12.13 10.50
CA LEU A 340 10.52 12.82 9.89
C LEU A 340 10.78 12.41 8.45
N LEU A 341 10.55 11.13 8.10
CA LEU A 341 10.82 10.59 6.77
C LEU A 341 9.66 10.74 5.78
N TYR A 342 8.42 10.85 6.28
CA TYR A 342 7.20 10.77 5.45
C TYR A 342 6.32 12.00 5.48
N THR A 343 6.53 12.93 6.42
CA THR A 343 5.74 14.16 6.55
C THR A 343 6.55 15.43 6.33
N SER A 344 7.88 15.35 6.28
CA SER A 344 8.68 16.49 5.85
C SER A 344 8.32 16.82 4.41
N PRO A 345 7.83 18.03 4.10
CA PRO A 345 7.74 18.46 2.74
C PRO A 345 9.15 18.36 2.15
N SER A 346 9.32 17.61 1.06
CA SER A 346 10.52 17.76 0.24
C SER A 346 10.67 19.24 -0.09
N PRO A 347 11.83 19.84 0.15
CA PRO A 347 12.07 21.24 -0.19
C PRO A 347 11.84 21.50 -1.68
#